data_c159b9c203a7756e89bb72937f85ba0e
#
_entry.id   c159b9c203a7756e89bb72937f85ba0e
#
_cell.length_a   1.000
_cell.length_b   1.000
_cell.length_c   1.000
_cell.angle_alpha   90.00
_cell.angle_beta   90.00
_cell.angle_gamma   90.00
#
_symmetry.space_group_name_H-M   'P 1'
#
loop_
_entity.id
_entity.type
_entity.pdbx_description
1 polymer ?
#
loop_
_entity_poly.entity_id
_entity_poly.type
_entity_poly.pdbx_seq_one_letter_code
_entity_poly.pdbx_strand_id
1 'polypeptide(L)'
;MAVIKKKPTSPGQRGMVTISRDHLHKGEGYAPLLEPQIQKAGRNNNGHITTRHKGGGHKHHYRVVDFVRNKDGIPAKVERIEYDPNRTAHIALVCYADGERRYIIAPRGLEVGASLQSGAEAPIRAGNTLPVRNIPVGSTIHCIELKPGKGAQIARSAGTSATLLAREGTYAQVRMRSGEVRKIHIECRATIGEVANEEHSLRQLGKAGVKRHMGIRPTVRGVVMNPVDHPHGGGEGKTGEGRHPVDPWGNLTKGYRTRNNKRTQVMIVSRRKK
;
A
#
# COMPACT_ATOMS: atom_id res chain seq x y z
N MET A 1 1.25 -9.05 16.75
CA MET A 1 1.15 -7.64 17.25
C MET A 1 -0.14 -7.51 18.04
N ALA A 2 -0.23 -6.61 19.01
CA ALA A 2 -1.42 -6.49 19.83
C ALA A 2 -2.29 -5.31 19.38
N VAL A 3 -3.58 -5.55 19.25
CA VAL A 3 -4.59 -4.51 19.04
C VAL A 3 -4.97 -3.92 20.38
N ILE A 4 -4.86 -2.60 20.52
CA ILE A 4 -5.07 -1.88 21.79
C ILE A 4 -6.34 -1.04 21.68
N LYS A 5 -7.38 -1.41 22.42
CA LYS A 5 -8.57 -0.60 22.61
C LYS A 5 -8.28 0.49 23.66
N LYS A 6 -8.49 1.75 23.31
CA LYS A 6 -8.26 2.88 24.22
C LYS A 6 -9.35 2.93 25.32
N LYS A 7 -8.98 3.42 26.53
CA LYS A 7 -9.95 3.68 27.61
C LYS A 7 -10.94 4.76 27.14
N PRO A 8 -12.25 4.64 27.47
CA PRO A 8 -13.28 5.58 27.02
C PRO A 8 -13.31 6.86 27.87
N THR A 9 -12.18 7.55 27.96
CA THR A 9 -12.04 8.79 28.76
C THR A 9 -12.66 10.02 28.10
N SER A 10 -12.91 9.94 26.78
CA SER A 10 -13.59 10.99 26.03
C SER A 10 -14.38 10.39 24.86
N PRO A 11 -15.37 11.12 24.27
CA PRO A 11 -16.12 10.62 23.10
C PRO A 11 -15.22 10.17 21.95
N GLY A 12 -14.12 10.88 21.69
CA GLY A 12 -13.17 10.54 20.63
C GLY A 12 -12.33 9.29 20.91
N GLN A 13 -12.11 8.95 22.19
CA GLN A 13 -11.34 7.77 22.56
C GLN A 13 -12.21 6.53 22.75
N ARG A 14 -13.50 6.67 23.02
CA ARG A 14 -14.42 5.56 23.25
C ARG A 14 -14.40 4.50 22.14
N GLY A 15 -14.35 4.91 20.88
CA GLY A 15 -14.29 4.02 19.72
C GLY A 15 -12.90 3.89 19.09
N MET A 16 -11.84 4.35 19.77
CA MET A 16 -10.51 4.32 19.20
C MET A 16 -9.82 2.97 19.45
N VAL A 17 -9.32 2.37 18.36
CA VAL A 17 -8.51 1.16 18.39
C VAL A 17 -7.18 1.47 17.70
N THR A 18 -6.09 1.20 18.39
CA THR A 18 -4.71 1.41 17.87
C THR A 18 -3.96 0.08 17.84
N ILE A 19 -2.87 0.04 17.10
CA ILE A 19 -1.97 -1.11 17.04
C ILE A 19 -0.74 -0.80 17.89
N SER A 20 -0.25 -1.78 18.66
CA SER A 20 1.01 -1.66 19.38
C SER A 20 2.16 -1.43 18.40
N ARG A 21 3.12 -0.59 18.84
CA ARG A 21 4.35 -0.26 18.12
C ARG A 21 5.59 -0.51 18.98
N ASP A 22 5.46 -1.33 20.00
CA ASP A 22 6.51 -1.53 21.01
C ASP A 22 7.75 -2.21 20.42
N HIS A 23 7.55 -3.02 19.36
CA HIS A 23 8.59 -3.71 18.60
C HIS A 23 9.31 -2.82 17.57
N LEU A 24 8.83 -1.59 17.34
CA LEU A 24 9.41 -0.67 16.38
C LEU A 24 10.46 0.23 17.03
N HIS A 25 11.45 0.61 16.24
CA HIS A 25 12.42 1.62 16.63
C HIS A 25 11.72 2.93 16.99
N LYS A 26 12.05 3.51 18.14
CA LYS A 26 11.43 4.74 18.67
C LYS A 26 12.14 6.03 18.24
N GLY A 27 13.33 5.91 17.67
CA GLY A 27 14.12 7.04 17.21
C GLY A 27 13.68 7.57 15.84
N GLU A 28 14.41 8.58 15.37
CA GLU A 28 14.22 9.15 14.05
C GLU A 28 14.66 8.19 12.95
N GLY A 29 14.15 8.41 11.73
CA GLY A 29 14.57 7.66 10.56
C GLY A 29 16.03 7.96 10.19
N TYR A 30 16.64 7.10 9.38
CA TYR A 30 18.01 7.26 8.90
C TYR A 30 18.11 8.48 7.96
N ALA A 31 18.77 9.55 8.42
CA ALA A 31 18.78 10.87 7.77
C ALA A 31 19.17 10.84 6.26
N PRO A 32 20.19 10.06 5.81
CA PRO A 32 20.54 10.02 4.39
C PRO A 32 19.47 9.47 3.46
N LEU A 33 18.48 8.75 4.00
CA LEU A 33 17.35 8.19 3.24
C LEU A 33 16.04 8.93 3.50
N LEU A 34 16.09 10.13 4.10
CA LEU A 34 14.92 10.99 4.32
C LEU A 34 14.91 12.15 3.34
N GLU A 35 13.79 12.31 2.65
CA GLU A 35 13.57 13.43 1.73
C GLU A 35 12.42 14.32 2.23
N PRO A 36 12.47 15.65 2.00
CA PRO A 36 11.36 16.53 2.29
C PRO A 36 10.15 16.19 1.43
N GLN A 37 8.97 16.10 2.04
CA GLN A 37 7.73 15.83 1.34
C GLN A 37 6.82 17.05 1.34
N ILE A 38 6.81 17.79 0.23
CA ILE A 38 5.96 18.97 0.06
C ILE A 38 4.53 18.52 -0.25
N GLN A 39 3.57 19.02 0.54
CA GLN A 39 2.16 18.75 0.35
C GLN A 39 1.57 19.70 -0.70
N LYS A 40 1.22 19.16 -1.86
CA LYS A 40 0.56 19.92 -2.95
C LYS A 40 -0.96 20.06 -2.78
N ALA A 41 -1.53 19.54 -1.70
CA ALA A 41 -2.96 19.60 -1.37
C ALA A 41 -3.90 19.25 -2.55
N GLY A 42 -3.52 18.28 -3.37
CA GLY A 42 -4.30 17.82 -4.53
C GLY A 42 -4.29 18.77 -5.74
N ARG A 43 -3.39 19.76 -5.78
CA ARG A 43 -3.24 20.69 -6.91
C ARG A 43 -2.23 20.16 -7.93
N ASN A 44 -2.49 20.46 -9.21
CA ASN A 44 -1.54 20.23 -10.31
C ASN A 44 -0.51 21.37 -10.41
N ASN A 45 0.31 21.36 -11.47
CA ASN A 45 1.29 22.41 -11.77
C ASN A 45 0.67 23.79 -12.05
N ASN A 46 -0.60 23.84 -12.49
CA ASN A 46 -1.35 25.09 -12.75
C ASN A 46 -2.13 25.57 -11.52
N GLY A 47 -1.99 24.93 -10.36
CA GLY A 47 -2.70 25.28 -9.13
C GLY A 47 -4.15 24.80 -9.06
N HIS A 48 -4.68 24.14 -10.08
CA HIS A 48 -6.04 23.60 -10.11
C HIS A 48 -6.15 22.31 -9.29
N ILE A 49 -7.28 22.13 -8.58
CA ILE A 49 -7.57 20.92 -7.81
C ILE A 49 -7.90 19.79 -8.79
N THR A 50 -7.00 18.81 -8.91
CA THR A 50 -7.20 17.59 -9.70
C THR A 50 -7.54 16.38 -8.84
N THR A 51 -7.22 16.42 -7.54
CA THR A 51 -7.57 15.39 -6.57
C THR A 51 -8.23 16.05 -5.37
N ARG A 52 -9.54 15.86 -5.24
CA ARG A 52 -10.32 16.46 -4.15
C ARG A 52 -9.99 15.81 -2.80
N HIS A 53 -10.36 16.50 -1.72
CA HIS A 53 -10.28 16.02 -0.33
C HIS A 53 -8.85 15.72 0.16
N LYS A 54 -7.85 16.43 -0.34
CA LYS A 54 -6.45 16.34 0.08
C LYS A 54 -5.98 17.66 0.71
N GLY A 55 -5.10 17.56 1.72
CA GLY A 55 -4.42 18.68 2.33
C GLY A 55 -4.57 18.78 3.85
N GLY A 56 -3.76 19.61 4.49
CA GLY A 56 -3.79 19.89 5.93
C GLY A 56 -3.35 18.72 6.81
N GLY A 57 -2.52 17.82 6.32
CA GLY A 57 -1.95 16.73 7.09
C GLY A 57 -0.74 17.16 7.93
N HIS A 58 -0.33 16.31 8.87
CA HIS A 58 0.89 16.49 9.64
C HIS A 58 2.11 16.46 8.70
N LYS A 59 3.10 17.35 8.94
CA LYS A 59 4.38 17.31 8.22
C LYS A 59 5.14 16.04 8.52
N HIS A 60 5.71 15.42 7.49
CA HIS A 60 6.55 14.23 7.61
C HIS A 60 7.52 14.15 6.44
N HIS A 61 8.62 13.43 6.62
CA HIS A 61 9.58 13.14 5.57
C HIS A 61 9.20 11.90 4.79
N TYR A 62 9.53 11.88 3.51
CA TYR A 62 9.48 10.66 2.71
C TYR A 62 10.70 9.79 3.04
N ARG A 63 10.51 8.48 3.10
CA ARG A 63 11.58 7.50 3.23
C ARG A 63 11.85 6.87 1.88
N VAL A 64 13.07 6.98 1.41
CA VAL A 64 13.51 6.35 0.15
C VAL A 64 13.57 4.84 0.38
N VAL A 65 12.62 4.12 -0.19
CA VAL A 65 12.51 2.66 -0.05
C VAL A 65 12.98 1.99 -1.32
N ASP A 66 13.85 1.01 -1.19
CA ASP A 66 14.33 0.18 -2.29
C ASP A 66 13.24 -0.81 -2.74
N PHE A 67 12.57 -0.48 -3.83
CA PHE A 67 11.59 -1.34 -4.48
C PHE A 67 12.19 -2.22 -5.59
N VAL A 68 13.43 -1.98 -5.98
CA VAL A 68 14.08 -2.71 -7.07
C VAL A 68 14.83 -3.93 -6.55
N ARG A 69 15.47 -3.81 -5.38
CA ARG A 69 16.26 -4.88 -4.75
C ARG A 69 17.31 -5.46 -5.66
N ASN A 70 18.07 -4.60 -6.33
CA ASN A 70 19.03 -4.94 -7.38
C ASN A 70 20.45 -5.29 -6.89
N LYS A 71 20.67 -5.40 -5.58
CA LYS A 71 21.95 -5.87 -5.01
C LYS A 71 21.93 -7.40 -4.88
N ASP A 72 22.27 -8.05 -5.98
CA ASP A 72 22.25 -9.52 -6.05
C ASP A 72 23.51 -10.12 -5.40
N GLY A 73 23.33 -11.25 -4.70
CA GLY A 73 24.41 -12.00 -4.06
C GLY A 73 24.97 -11.37 -2.78
N ILE A 74 24.74 -10.09 -2.52
CA ILE A 74 25.29 -9.40 -1.34
C ILE A 74 24.30 -9.55 -0.17
N PRO A 75 24.72 -10.17 0.95
CA PRO A 75 23.87 -10.31 2.12
C PRO A 75 23.66 -8.95 2.81
N ALA A 76 22.45 -8.74 3.34
CA ALA A 76 22.11 -7.56 4.11
C ALA A 76 21.59 -7.97 5.49
N LYS A 77 22.02 -7.29 6.54
CA LYS A 77 21.56 -7.51 7.92
C LYS A 77 20.50 -6.46 8.28
N VAL A 78 19.41 -6.87 8.89
CA VAL A 78 18.37 -5.99 9.43
C VAL A 78 18.90 -5.27 10.67
N GLU A 79 19.06 -3.95 10.60
CA GLU A 79 19.50 -3.13 11.73
C GLU A 79 18.33 -2.78 12.66
N ARG A 80 17.18 -2.40 12.09
CA ARG A 80 15.99 -2.02 12.85
C ARG A 80 14.74 -2.01 12.00
N ILE A 81 13.57 -2.07 12.63
CA ILE A 81 12.26 -1.95 11.99
C ILE A 81 11.62 -0.64 12.42
N GLU A 82 11.11 0.15 11.47
CA GLU A 82 10.62 1.51 11.69
C GLU A 82 9.17 1.68 11.26
N TYR A 83 8.51 2.64 11.91
CA TYR A 83 7.23 3.18 11.46
C TYR A 83 7.44 4.15 10.28
N ASP A 84 6.69 3.98 9.20
CA ASP A 84 6.67 4.93 8.09
C ASP A 84 5.31 5.64 8.02
N PRO A 85 5.25 6.98 8.14
CA PRO A 85 3.99 7.73 8.02
C PRO A 85 3.42 7.75 6.59
N ASN A 86 4.20 7.39 5.57
CA ASN A 86 3.81 7.44 4.17
C ASN A 86 3.06 6.19 3.70
N ARG A 87 3.14 5.10 4.47
CA ARG A 87 2.52 3.82 4.11
C ARG A 87 1.95 3.10 5.33
N THR A 88 1.14 2.09 5.07
CA THR A 88 0.54 1.27 6.13
C THR A 88 1.48 0.18 6.62
N ALA A 89 2.40 -0.28 5.78
CA ALA A 89 3.41 -1.27 6.09
C ALA A 89 4.55 -0.66 6.93
N HIS A 90 5.16 -1.46 7.80
CA HIS A 90 6.44 -1.09 8.42
C HIS A 90 7.57 -1.24 7.41
N ILE A 91 8.67 -0.53 7.65
CA ILE A 91 9.90 -0.60 6.86
C ILE A 91 11.03 -1.12 7.73
N ALA A 92 11.99 -1.81 7.12
CA ALA A 92 13.21 -2.26 7.77
C ALA A 92 14.40 -1.52 7.18
N LEU A 93 15.27 -0.99 8.03
CA LEU A 93 16.58 -0.51 7.63
C LEU A 93 17.51 -1.71 7.58
N VAL A 94 18.09 -1.96 6.42
CA VAL A 94 19.04 -3.04 6.20
C VAL A 94 20.41 -2.46 5.83
N CYS A 95 21.47 -3.06 6.39
CA CYS A 95 22.87 -2.76 6.06
C CYS A 95 23.44 -3.92 5.26
N TYR A 96 23.87 -3.65 4.06
CA TYR A 96 24.56 -4.62 3.21
C TYR A 96 26.00 -4.84 3.67
N ALA A 97 26.62 -5.96 3.29
CA ALA A 97 28.00 -6.28 3.65
C ALA A 97 29.02 -5.24 3.16
N ASP A 98 28.68 -4.47 2.11
CA ASP A 98 29.47 -3.36 1.59
C ASP A 98 29.26 -2.02 2.32
N GLY A 99 28.48 -2.01 3.41
CA GLY A 99 28.19 -0.83 4.23
C GLY A 99 27.04 0.04 3.73
N GLU A 100 26.47 -0.21 2.54
CA GLU A 100 25.32 0.56 2.06
C GLU A 100 24.05 0.22 2.85
N ARG A 101 23.31 1.25 3.25
CA ARG A 101 22.02 1.11 3.93
C ARG A 101 20.89 1.41 2.99
N ARG A 102 19.85 0.58 3.04
CA ARG A 102 18.58 0.80 2.31
C ARG A 102 17.38 0.51 3.20
N TYR A 103 16.27 1.21 2.94
CA TYR A 103 14.98 0.81 3.48
C TYR A 103 14.32 -0.20 2.56
N ILE A 104 13.69 -1.21 3.15
CA ILE A 104 12.84 -2.18 2.45
C ILE A 104 11.47 -2.26 3.14
N ILE A 105 10.46 -2.79 2.45
CA ILE A 105 9.20 -3.16 3.11
C ILE A 105 9.46 -4.34 4.02
N ALA A 106 9.08 -4.24 5.29
CA ALA A 106 9.26 -5.31 6.26
C ALA A 106 8.28 -6.45 5.99
N PRO A 107 8.76 -7.69 5.74
CA PRO A 107 7.90 -8.86 5.71
C PRO A 107 7.44 -9.27 7.11
N ARG A 108 6.36 -10.05 7.18
CA ARG A 108 5.85 -10.62 8.42
C ARG A 108 6.90 -11.56 9.04
N GLY A 109 7.06 -11.47 10.35
CA GLY A 109 8.02 -12.30 11.10
C GLY A 109 9.48 -11.90 10.93
N LEU A 110 9.77 -10.72 10.32
CA LEU A 110 11.14 -10.22 10.25
C LEU A 110 11.60 -9.75 11.63
N GLU A 111 12.79 -10.17 12.01
CA GLU A 111 13.44 -9.78 13.28
C GLU A 111 14.69 -8.94 13.01
N VAL A 112 15.07 -8.12 13.99
CA VAL A 112 16.33 -7.38 13.97
C VAL A 112 17.49 -8.37 14.04
N GLY A 113 18.51 -8.15 13.23
CA GLY A 113 19.66 -9.06 13.10
C GLY A 113 19.49 -10.14 12.04
N ALA A 114 18.29 -10.35 11.48
CA ALA A 114 18.06 -11.31 10.40
C ALA A 114 18.89 -10.95 9.14
N SER A 115 19.39 -11.97 8.46
CA SER A 115 20.10 -11.83 7.19
C SER A 115 19.13 -12.00 6.01
N LEU A 116 19.21 -11.08 5.06
CA LEU A 116 18.39 -11.05 3.84
C LEU A 116 19.30 -11.03 2.62
N GLN A 117 18.81 -11.63 1.52
CA GLN A 117 19.56 -11.66 0.26
C GLN A 117 18.61 -11.44 -0.93
N SER A 118 19.14 -10.87 -1.99
CA SER A 118 18.45 -10.73 -3.28
C SER A 118 19.24 -11.46 -4.37
N GLY A 119 18.54 -11.89 -5.42
CA GLY A 119 19.15 -12.53 -6.57
C GLY A 119 18.58 -13.90 -6.89
N ALA A 120 19.03 -14.50 -8.00
CA ALA A 120 18.50 -15.76 -8.48
C ALA A 120 18.83 -16.96 -7.55
N GLU A 121 19.96 -16.89 -6.84
CA GLU A 121 20.44 -17.93 -5.93
C GLU A 121 20.10 -17.65 -4.45
N ALA A 122 19.32 -16.62 -4.19
CA ALA A 122 18.92 -16.30 -2.81
C ALA A 122 18.07 -17.45 -2.23
N PRO A 123 18.29 -17.83 -0.95
CA PRO A 123 17.50 -18.86 -0.31
C PRO A 123 16.01 -18.49 -0.25
N ILE A 124 15.12 -19.48 -0.31
CA ILE A 124 13.67 -19.30 -0.24
C ILE A 124 13.28 -19.07 1.23
N ARG A 125 13.50 -17.85 1.70
CA ARG A 125 13.16 -17.39 3.07
C ARG A 125 12.38 -16.07 3.02
N ALA A 126 11.52 -15.85 4.00
CA ALA A 126 10.75 -14.60 4.09
C ALA A 126 11.68 -13.37 4.07
N GLY A 127 11.38 -12.41 3.20
CA GLY A 127 12.17 -11.19 3.02
C GLY A 127 13.24 -11.25 1.92
N ASN A 128 13.59 -12.44 1.43
CA ASN A 128 14.47 -12.58 0.28
C ASN A 128 13.72 -12.29 -1.03
N THR A 129 14.43 -11.68 -1.96
CA THR A 129 13.86 -11.27 -3.25
C THR A 129 14.50 -12.02 -4.39
N LEU A 130 13.66 -12.70 -5.19
CA LEU A 130 14.10 -13.52 -6.32
C LEU A 130 13.32 -13.18 -7.59
N PRO A 131 13.87 -13.49 -8.78
CA PRO A 131 13.06 -13.59 -9.99
C PRO A 131 11.96 -14.64 -9.82
N VAL A 132 10.77 -14.38 -10.35
CA VAL A 132 9.60 -15.28 -10.18
C VAL A 132 9.88 -16.68 -10.73
N ARG A 133 10.75 -16.81 -11.73
CA ARG A 133 11.19 -18.11 -12.25
C ARG A 133 11.84 -19.02 -11.20
N ASN A 134 12.49 -18.44 -10.19
CA ASN A 134 13.22 -19.18 -9.15
C ASN A 134 12.36 -19.42 -7.89
N ILE A 135 11.12 -18.91 -7.86
CA ILE A 135 10.23 -19.05 -6.70
C ILE A 135 9.34 -20.30 -6.91
N PRO A 136 9.24 -21.21 -5.93
CA PRO A 136 8.36 -22.38 -6.04
C PRO A 136 6.89 -22.00 -6.23
N VAL A 137 6.16 -22.76 -7.03
CA VAL A 137 4.71 -22.64 -7.17
C VAL A 137 4.04 -22.92 -5.83
N GLY A 138 2.96 -22.22 -5.52
CA GLY A 138 2.29 -22.26 -4.21
C GLY A 138 2.84 -21.26 -3.20
N SER A 139 4.02 -20.66 -3.43
CA SER A 139 4.62 -19.71 -2.51
C SER A 139 3.78 -18.45 -2.36
N THR A 140 3.75 -17.93 -1.12
CA THR A 140 3.24 -16.60 -0.80
C THR A 140 4.33 -15.57 -1.07
N ILE A 141 4.00 -14.54 -1.82
CA ILE A 141 4.92 -13.49 -2.28
C ILE A 141 4.32 -12.10 -2.11
N HIS A 142 5.17 -11.10 -1.97
CA HIS A 142 4.78 -9.68 -1.90
C HIS A 142 5.80 -8.81 -2.66
N CYS A 143 5.60 -7.50 -2.69
CA CYS A 143 6.47 -6.57 -3.42
C CYS A 143 6.81 -7.04 -4.83
N ILE A 144 5.77 -7.33 -5.63
CA ILE A 144 5.91 -7.97 -6.94
C ILE A 144 6.04 -6.88 -8.01
N GLU A 145 6.98 -7.06 -8.93
CA GLU A 145 7.11 -6.25 -10.13
C GLU A 145 6.03 -6.57 -11.17
N LEU A 146 5.69 -5.59 -12.00
CA LEU A 146 4.83 -5.77 -13.19
C LEU A 146 5.62 -5.83 -14.49
N LYS A 147 6.81 -5.25 -14.49
CA LYS A 147 7.79 -5.29 -15.58
C LYS A 147 9.16 -5.51 -14.96
N PRO A 148 10.02 -6.34 -15.57
CA PRO A 148 11.36 -6.57 -15.06
C PRO A 148 12.13 -5.26 -14.83
N GLY A 149 12.80 -5.14 -13.70
CA GLY A 149 13.63 -3.99 -13.32
C GLY A 149 12.89 -2.69 -13.00
N LYS A 150 11.56 -2.66 -13.07
CA LYS A 150 10.78 -1.44 -12.75
C LYS A 150 10.60 -1.23 -11.24
N GLY A 151 10.89 -2.22 -10.44
CA GLY A 151 10.62 -2.22 -9.01
C GLY A 151 9.20 -2.66 -8.64
N ALA A 152 9.04 -3.03 -7.40
CA ALA A 152 7.81 -3.58 -6.85
C ALA A 152 6.62 -2.62 -6.99
N GLN A 153 5.48 -3.11 -7.46
CA GLN A 153 4.26 -2.35 -7.67
C GLN A 153 3.03 -2.97 -7.00
N ILE A 154 3.02 -4.28 -6.79
CA ILE A 154 1.89 -5.04 -6.24
C ILE A 154 2.24 -5.58 -4.86
N ALA A 155 1.21 -5.75 -4.01
CA ALA A 155 1.32 -6.29 -2.65
C ALA A 155 2.37 -5.59 -1.79
N ARG A 156 2.24 -4.25 -1.62
CA ARG A 156 3.14 -3.40 -0.82
C ARG A 156 2.52 -2.86 0.46
N SER A 157 1.20 -2.95 0.60
CA SER A 157 0.48 -2.45 1.78
C SER A 157 0.51 -3.46 2.91
N ALA A 158 0.27 -3.00 4.15
CA ALA A 158 0.20 -3.85 5.34
C ALA A 158 -0.68 -5.09 5.14
N GLY A 159 -0.18 -6.25 5.53
CA GLY A 159 -0.87 -7.54 5.48
C GLY A 159 -1.28 -7.97 4.06
N THR A 160 -0.63 -7.45 3.01
CA THR A 160 -0.93 -7.89 1.64
C THR A 160 0.08 -8.91 1.17
N SER A 161 -0.43 -9.86 0.37
CA SER A 161 0.35 -10.89 -0.29
C SER A 161 -0.35 -11.32 -1.57
N ALA A 162 0.32 -12.14 -2.35
CA ALA A 162 -0.23 -12.84 -3.50
C ALA A 162 0.35 -14.25 -3.54
N THR A 163 -0.33 -15.18 -4.20
CA THR A 163 0.11 -16.59 -4.33
C THR A 163 0.55 -16.85 -5.76
N LEU A 164 1.71 -17.43 -5.95
CA LEU A 164 2.18 -17.92 -7.25
C LEU A 164 1.44 -19.23 -7.58
N LEU A 165 0.59 -19.24 -8.60
CA LEU A 165 -0.24 -20.40 -8.95
C LEU A 165 0.43 -21.34 -9.95
N ALA A 166 1.03 -20.77 -11.00
CA ALA A 166 1.64 -21.55 -12.09
C ALA A 166 2.71 -20.71 -12.79
N ARG A 167 3.57 -21.41 -13.54
CA ARG A 167 4.53 -20.79 -14.47
C ARG A 167 4.35 -21.48 -15.83
N GLU A 168 4.11 -20.68 -16.86
CA GLU A 168 3.85 -21.14 -18.22
C GLU A 168 4.65 -20.31 -19.22
N GLY A 169 5.67 -20.88 -19.81
CA GLY A 169 6.56 -20.18 -20.75
C GLY A 169 7.20 -18.93 -20.13
N THR A 170 6.98 -17.77 -20.71
CA THR A 170 7.55 -16.48 -20.27
C THR A 170 6.73 -15.78 -19.17
N TYR A 171 5.60 -16.34 -18.77
CA TYR A 171 4.71 -15.75 -17.80
C TYR A 171 4.41 -16.67 -16.62
N ALA A 172 4.21 -16.05 -15.47
CA ALA A 172 3.71 -16.70 -14.26
C ALA A 172 2.30 -16.18 -13.95
N GLN A 173 1.45 -17.06 -13.44
CA GLN A 173 0.11 -16.71 -12.96
C GLN A 173 0.15 -16.45 -11.46
N VAL A 174 -0.28 -15.27 -11.05
CA VAL A 174 -0.28 -14.83 -9.65
C VAL A 174 -1.69 -14.43 -9.23
N ARG A 175 -2.18 -15.06 -8.16
CA ARG A 175 -3.46 -14.75 -7.53
C ARG A 175 -3.27 -13.67 -6.48
N MET A 176 -3.91 -12.53 -6.68
CA MET A 176 -3.96 -11.43 -5.73
C MET A 176 -4.90 -11.70 -4.57
N ARG A 177 -4.76 -10.98 -3.47
CA ARG A 177 -5.67 -11.02 -2.32
C ARG A 177 -7.13 -10.73 -2.70
N SER A 178 -7.36 -9.94 -3.76
CA SER A 178 -8.71 -9.66 -4.31
C SER A 178 -9.35 -10.85 -5.04
N GLY A 179 -8.62 -11.93 -5.29
CA GLY A 179 -9.03 -13.06 -6.12
C GLY A 179 -8.73 -12.88 -7.62
N GLU A 180 -8.27 -11.70 -8.07
CA GLU A 180 -7.82 -11.52 -9.45
C GLU A 180 -6.59 -12.38 -9.72
N VAL A 181 -6.62 -13.13 -10.82
CA VAL A 181 -5.46 -13.88 -11.33
C VAL A 181 -4.84 -13.11 -12.49
N ARG A 182 -3.55 -12.86 -12.41
CA ARG A 182 -2.83 -12.02 -13.35
C ARG A 182 -1.55 -12.68 -13.84
N LYS A 183 -1.24 -12.46 -15.13
CA LYS A 183 0.04 -12.84 -15.74
C LYS A 183 1.11 -11.82 -15.38
N ILE A 184 2.28 -12.30 -15.00
CA ILE A 184 3.48 -11.51 -14.69
C ILE A 184 4.66 -12.16 -15.37
N HIS A 185 5.56 -11.40 -15.96
CA HIS A 185 6.75 -11.95 -16.62
C HIS A 185 7.64 -12.67 -15.60
N ILE A 186 8.20 -13.82 -15.97
CA ILE A 186 9.00 -14.67 -15.04
C ILE A 186 10.27 -14.01 -14.53
N GLU A 187 10.84 -13.03 -15.28
CA GLU A 187 11.99 -12.22 -14.85
C GLU A 187 11.62 -11.11 -13.88
N CYS A 188 10.34 -10.84 -13.65
CA CYS A 188 9.92 -9.92 -12.59
C CYS A 188 10.36 -10.44 -11.24
N ARG A 189 10.82 -9.53 -10.37
CA ARG A 189 11.21 -9.86 -9.01
C ARG A 189 10.00 -9.85 -8.08
N ALA A 190 10.06 -10.72 -7.09
CA ALA A 190 9.11 -10.75 -5.99
C ALA A 190 9.82 -11.13 -4.69
N THR A 191 9.31 -10.67 -3.56
CA THR A 191 9.84 -10.99 -2.24
C THR A 191 9.00 -12.11 -1.61
N ILE A 192 9.65 -13.10 -1.00
CA ILE A 192 9.00 -14.21 -0.32
C ILE A 192 8.31 -13.75 0.96
N GLY A 193 7.12 -14.30 1.24
CA GLY A 193 6.30 -14.00 2.41
C GLY A 193 5.22 -12.96 2.16
N GLU A 194 4.64 -12.44 3.22
CA GLU A 194 3.62 -11.37 3.20
C GLU A 194 4.14 -10.12 3.90
N VAL A 195 3.52 -8.98 3.66
CA VAL A 195 3.87 -7.71 4.29
C VAL A 195 3.44 -7.70 5.75
N ALA A 196 4.29 -7.21 6.64
CA ALA A 196 4.00 -7.06 8.07
C ALA A 196 2.84 -6.08 8.36
N ASN A 197 2.46 -5.98 9.66
CA ASN A 197 1.40 -5.10 10.16
C ASN A 197 0.00 -5.47 9.64
N GLU A 198 -0.31 -6.74 9.58
CA GLU A 198 -1.58 -7.27 9.06
C GLU A 198 -2.82 -6.74 9.80
N GLU A 199 -2.69 -6.48 11.10
CA GLU A 199 -3.77 -5.93 11.94
C GLU A 199 -4.07 -4.45 11.64
N HIS A 200 -3.35 -3.80 10.72
CA HIS A 200 -3.58 -2.40 10.37
C HIS A 200 -5.04 -2.12 9.99
N SER A 201 -5.71 -3.08 9.34
CA SER A 201 -7.12 -2.98 8.96
C SER A 201 -8.09 -2.95 10.14
N LEU A 202 -7.68 -3.45 11.32
CA LEU A 202 -8.48 -3.46 12.55
C LEU A 202 -8.47 -2.12 13.29
N ARG A 203 -7.64 -1.19 12.85
CA ARG A 203 -7.53 0.14 13.44
C ARG A 203 -8.81 0.94 13.26
N GLN A 204 -9.26 1.58 14.35
CA GLN A 204 -10.39 2.52 14.34
C GLN A 204 -9.90 3.91 14.78
N LEU A 205 -10.22 4.91 13.99
CA LEU A 205 -9.69 6.27 14.19
C LEU A 205 -10.36 7.02 15.35
N GLY A 206 -11.58 6.65 15.71
CA GLY A 206 -12.35 7.22 16.84
C GLY A 206 -12.90 8.62 16.61
N LYS A 207 -12.18 9.52 15.92
CA LYS A 207 -12.63 10.89 15.66
C LYS A 207 -12.18 11.42 14.28
N ALA A 208 -12.93 12.38 13.75
CA ALA A 208 -12.67 13.02 12.45
C ALA A 208 -11.30 13.72 12.39
N GLY A 209 -10.83 14.30 13.50
CA GLY A 209 -9.54 14.98 13.57
C GLY A 209 -8.35 14.09 13.22
N VAL A 210 -8.41 12.79 13.48
CA VAL A 210 -7.35 11.85 13.06
C VAL A 210 -7.25 11.78 11.53
N LYS A 211 -8.39 11.74 10.82
CA LYS A 211 -8.40 11.82 9.34
C LYS A 211 -7.82 13.13 8.84
N ARG A 212 -8.10 14.25 9.54
CA ARG A 212 -7.53 15.57 9.20
C ARG A 212 -6.00 15.55 9.29
N HIS A 213 -5.44 14.99 10.37
CA HIS A 213 -3.99 14.82 10.52
C HIS A 213 -3.36 13.93 9.45
N MET A 214 -4.13 12.98 8.88
CA MET A 214 -3.70 12.15 7.74
C MET A 214 -3.77 12.89 6.39
N GLY A 215 -4.13 14.17 6.37
CA GLY A 215 -4.25 14.96 5.13
C GLY A 215 -5.55 14.74 4.36
N ILE A 216 -6.55 14.14 4.98
CA ILE A 216 -7.87 13.91 4.37
C ILE A 216 -8.82 15.03 4.78
N ARG A 217 -9.28 15.83 3.81
CA ARG A 217 -10.27 16.88 4.05
C ARG A 217 -11.69 16.28 4.09
N PRO A 218 -12.66 16.98 4.74
CA PRO A 218 -14.06 16.55 4.77
C PRO A 218 -14.63 16.38 3.35
N THR A 219 -15.54 15.42 3.23
CA THR A 219 -16.28 15.15 1.98
C THR A 219 -17.75 15.52 2.18
N VAL A 220 -18.28 16.33 1.28
CA VAL A 220 -19.71 16.67 1.23
C VAL A 220 -20.41 15.71 0.26
N ARG A 221 -21.55 15.16 0.64
CA ARG A 221 -22.36 14.29 -0.22
C ARG A 221 -23.03 15.11 -1.32
N GLY A 222 -23.15 14.56 -2.53
CA GLY A 222 -23.80 15.24 -3.65
C GLY A 222 -25.25 15.64 -3.39
N VAL A 223 -25.97 14.84 -2.59
CA VAL A 223 -27.38 15.09 -2.23
C VAL A 223 -27.61 16.41 -1.46
N VAL A 224 -26.58 16.93 -0.76
CA VAL A 224 -26.67 18.18 -0.01
C VAL A 224 -26.09 19.39 -0.76
N MET A 225 -25.76 19.20 -2.03
CA MET A 225 -25.28 20.25 -2.91
C MET A 225 -26.44 20.84 -3.73
N ASN A 226 -26.18 21.97 -4.40
CA ASN A 226 -27.12 22.54 -5.35
C ASN A 226 -27.09 21.77 -6.69
N PRO A 227 -28.16 21.88 -7.52
CA PRO A 227 -28.24 21.17 -8.81
C PRO A 227 -27.07 21.48 -9.75
N VAL A 228 -26.50 22.68 -9.68
CA VAL A 228 -25.34 23.09 -10.49
C VAL A 228 -24.05 22.36 -10.11
N ASP A 229 -23.94 21.93 -8.84
CA ASP A 229 -22.70 21.35 -8.30
C ASP A 229 -22.65 19.82 -8.42
N HIS A 230 -23.84 19.18 -8.45
CA HIS A 230 -23.90 17.72 -8.50
C HIS A 230 -25.24 17.23 -9.09
N PRO A 231 -25.23 16.14 -9.89
CA PRO A 231 -26.45 15.54 -10.44
C PRO A 231 -27.49 15.06 -9.42
N HIS A 232 -27.08 14.86 -8.16
CA HIS A 232 -27.97 14.53 -7.04
C HIS A 232 -28.38 15.77 -6.22
N GLY A 233 -27.99 16.95 -6.64
CA GLY A 233 -28.26 18.21 -5.93
C GLY A 233 -29.70 18.67 -6.10
N GLY A 234 -30.12 19.56 -5.19
CA GLY A 234 -31.46 20.17 -5.21
C GLY A 234 -32.49 19.41 -4.36
N GLY A 235 -33.74 19.87 -4.47
CA GLY A 235 -34.87 19.36 -3.69
C GLY A 235 -35.08 20.08 -2.36
N GLU A 236 -36.15 19.77 -1.67
CA GLU A 236 -36.52 20.33 -0.36
C GLU A 236 -36.31 19.28 0.74
N GLY A 237 -35.76 19.73 1.89
CA GLY A 237 -35.56 18.90 3.08
C GLY A 237 -34.61 17.72 2.85
N LYS A 238 -35.03 16.54 3.31
CA LYS A 238 -34.26 15.29 3.19
C LYS A 238 -34.57 14.56 1.87
N THR A 239 -34.17 15.12 0.74
CA THR A 239 -34.35 14.50 -0.56
C THR A 239 -33.41 13.29 -0.74
N GLY A 240 -33.86 12.31 -1.52
CA GLY A 240 -33.05 11.19 -1.99
C GLY A 240 -32.26 11.55 -3.25
N GLU A 241 -31.52 10.57 -3.82
CA GLU A 241 -30.70 10.78 -5.02
C GLU A 241 -31.56 10.97 -6.30
N GLY A 242 -32.84 10.53 -6.31
CA GLY A 242 -33.80 10.67 -7.40
C GLY A 242 -33.44 9.95 -8.70
N ARG A 243 -32.28 9.31 -8.76
CA ARG A 243 -31.72 8.61 -9.92
C ARG A 243 -30.70 7.57 -9.50
N HIS A 244 -30.20 6.78 -10.45
CA HIS A 244 -29.11 5.86 -10.21
C HIS A 244 -27.88 6.62 -9.66
N PRO A 245 -27.17 6.10 -8.64
CA PRO A 245 -25.99 6.78 -8.06
C PRO A 245 -24.92 7.10 -9.09
N VAL A 246 -24.58 8.38 -9.19
CA VAL A 246 -23.54 8.90 -10.09
C VAL A 246 -22.53 9.76 -9.36
N ASP A 247 -21.37 9.97 -9.98
CA ASP A 247 -20.37 10.93 -9.54
C ASP A 247 -20.70 12.37 -9.99
N PRO A 248 -19.94 13.41 -9.59
CA PRO A 248 -20.19 14.79 -10.02
C PRO A 248 -20.19 15.02 -11.53
N TRP A 249 -19.59 14.12 -12.29
CA TRP A 249 -19.51 14.18 -13.76
C TRP A 249 -20.57 13.32 -14.45
N GLY A 250 -21.49 12.71 -13.70
CA GLY A 250 -22.57 11.90 -14.22
C GLY A 250 -22.23 10.43 -14.51
N ASN A 251 -21.02 9.97 -14.19
CA ASN A 251 -20.65 8.58 -14.40
C ASN A 251 -21.30 7.68 -13.32
N LEU A 252 -21.80 6.52 -13.73
CA LEU A 252 -22.39 5.54 -12.83
C LEU A 252 -21.35 5.03 -11.81
N THR A 253 -21.72 5.03 -10.51
CA THR A 253 -20.82 4.62 -9.41
C THR A 253 -21.07 3.22 -8.90
N LYS A 254 -22.25 2.64 -9.15
CA LYS A 254 -22.62 1.29 -8.74
C LYS A 254 -22.91 0.38 -9.93
N GLY A 255 -22.45 -0.87 -9.86
CA GLY A 255 -22.71 -1.89 -10.86
C GLY A 255 -21.96 -1.73 -12.18
N TYR A 256 -21.42 -0.58 -12.47
CA TYR A 256 -20.73 -0.28 -13.71
C TYR A 256 -19.25 -0.68 -13.67
N ARG A 257 -18.75 -1.19 -14.81
CA ARG A 257 -17.33 -1.53 -14.97
C ARG A 257 -16.54 -0.27 -15.30
N THR A 258 -15.81 0.28 -14.32
CA THR A 258 -15.04 1.52 -14.48
C THR A 258 -13.65 1.32 -15.11
N ARG A 259 -13.05 0.10 -15.02
CA ARG A 259 -11.74 -0.18 -15.61
C ARG A 259 -11.80 -0.18 -17.13
N ASN A 260 -11.10 0.74 -17.78
CA ASN A 260 -11.04 0.90 -19.25
C ASN A 260 -9.59 0.81 -19.79
N ASN A 261 -8.67 0.16 -19.08
CA ASN A 261 -7.29 0.01 -19.54
C ASN A 261 -7.14 -1.20 -20.47
N LYS A 262 -7.22 -0.97 -21.80
CA LYS A 262 -7.09 -2.01 -22.82
C LYS A 262 -5.70 -2.66 -22.83
N ARG A 263 -4.62 -1.89 -22.63
CA ARG A 263 -3.22 -2.37 -22.73
C ARG A 263 -2.87 -3.47 -21.74
N THR A 264 -3.41 -3.44 -20.53
CA THR A 264 -3.12 -4.40 -19.47
C THR A 264 -4.25 -5.40 -19.25
N GLN A 265 -5.30 -5.36 -20.07
CA GLN A 265 -6.41 -6.32 -19.97
C GLN A 265 -5.96 -7.75 -20.33
N VAL A 266 -5.07 -7.90 -21.30
CA VAL A 266 -4.50 -9.18 -21.74
C VAL A 266 -3.70 -9.90 -20.64
N MET A 267 -3.24 -9.15 -19.62
CA MET A 267 -2.52 -9.69 -18.48
C MET A 267 -3.45 -10.22 -17.38
N ILE A 268 -4.76 -10.06 -17.50
CA ILE A 268 -5.73 -10.54 -16.51
C ILE A 268 -6.32 -11.85 -17.01
N VAL A 269 -6.00 -12.95 -16.32
CA VAL A 269 -6.52 -14.31 -16.63
C VAL A 269 -7.95 -14.44 -16.09
N SER A 270 -8.14 -14.10 -14.82
CA SER A 270 -9.44 -14.14 -14.17
C SER A 270 -9.64 -12.89 -13.31
N ARG A 271 -10.82 -12.31 -13.39
CA ARG A 271 -11.19 -11.15 -12.55
C ARG A 271 -11.63 -11.62 -11.17
N ARG A 272 -11.59 -10.69 -10.20
CA ARG A 272 -12.20 -10.93 -8.89
C ARG A 272 -13.68 -11.34 -9.06
N LYS A 273 -14.10 -12.34 -8.34
CA LYS A 273 -15.53 -12.64 -8.21
C LYS A 273 -16.20 -11.48 -7.44
N LYS A 274 -17.41 -11.12 -7.84
CA LYS A 274 -18.23 -10.13 -7.12
C LYS A 274 -18.66 -10.67 -5.76
#